data_e1544649d12420e75e3818e496d02189
#
_entry.id   e1544649d12420e75e3818e496d02189
#
_cell.length_a   1.000
_cell.length_b   1.000
_cell.length_c   1.000
_cell.angle_alpha   90.00
_cell.angle_beta   90.00
_cell.angle_gamma   90.00
#
_symmetry.space_group_name_H-M   'P 1'
#
loop_
_entity.id
_entity.type
_entity.pdbx_description
1 polymer ?
#
loop_
_entity_poly.entity_id
_entity_poly.type
_entity_poly.pdbx_seq_one_letter_code
_entity_poly.pdbx_strand_id
1 'polypeptide(L)'
;MFQRKRSKKVELLAKVFAHTKHAYKFGFRMLTLGWSDRNTFLPVSSVLLSTDDKKNRGNEANAVDKRAVRYKRRQLAIQKGTAVILKLLKQAKRAEFPAKYVVFDNWFSSPSSIHAIKEIGYDVIATVK
;
A
#
# COMPACT_ATOMS: atom_id res chain seq x y z
N MET A 1 -2.75 -9.15 -0.88
CA MET A 1 -3.70 -10.02 -0.13
C MET A 1 -5.06 -9.34 -0.06
N PHE A 2 -6.12 -10.08 -0.32
CA PHE A 2 -7.50 -9.62 -0.20
C PHE A 2 -8.13 -10.16 1.08
N GLN A 3 -8.74 -9.31 1.88
CA GLN A 3 -9.44 -9.69 3.09
C GLN A 3 -10.92 -9.26 3.00
N ARG A 4 -11.83 -10.23 2.92
CA ARG A 4 -13.27 -9.96 2.89
C ARG A 4 -13.76 -9.54 4.27
N LYS A 5 -14.51 -8.43 4.33
CA LYS A 5 -15.16 -7.92 5.54
C LYS A 5 -16.64 -7.66 5.29
N ARG A 6 -17.48 -7.97 6.27
CA ARG A 6 -18.94 -7.72 6.23
C ARG A 6 -19.43 -6.81 7.35
N SER A 7 -18.54 -6.36 8.21
CA SER A 7 -18.92 -5.55 9.36
C SER A 7 -19.34 -4.14 8.94
N LYS A 8 -20.45 -3.65 9.49
CA LYS A 8 -20.86 -2.24 9.37
C LYS A 8 -19.97 -1.28 10.17
N LYS A 9 -19.14 -1.78 11.09
CA LYS A 9 -18.25 -1.00 11.95
C LYS A 9 -16.85 -0.80 11.40
N VAL A 10 -16.48 -1.53 10.33
CA VAL A 10 -15.14 -1.41 9.73
C VAL A 10 -15.07 -0.18 8.84
N GLU A 11 -14.26 0.78 9.25
CA GLU A 11 -14.08 2.04 8.55
C GLU A 11 -13.38 1.86 7.19
N LEU A 12 -13.71 2.70 6.23
CA LEU A 12 -13.10 2.75 4.89
C LEU A 12 -13.18 1.41 4.12
N LEU A 13 -14.14 0.58 4.45
CA LEU A 13 -14.38 -0.69 3.75
C LEU A 13 -14.70 -0.39 2.28
N ALA A 14 -13.99 -1.01 1.35
CA ALA A 14 -14.08 -0.71 -0.08
C ALA A 14 -14.47 -1.92 -0.92
N LYS A 15 -15.09 -1.67 -2.07
CA LYS A 15 -15.24 -2.67 -3.12
C LYS A 15 -13.89 -2.89 -3.79
N VAL A 16 -13.31 -4.06 -3.64
CA VAL A 16 -12.05 -4.47 -4.26
C VAL A 16 -12.25 -5.72 -5.12
N PHE A 17 -11.54 -5.79 -6.23
CA PHE A 17 -11.60 -6.94 -7.10
C PHE A 17 -10.82 -8.11 -6.50
N ALA A 18 -11.51 -9.23 -6.27
CA ALA A 18 -10.91 -10.47 -5.79
C ALA A 18 -10.55 -11.35 -6.99
N HIS A 19 -9.28 -11.37 -7.38
CA HIS A 19 -8.78 -12.09 -8.56
C HIS A 19 -9.11 -13.60 -8.51
N THR A 20 -9.01 -14.21 -7.34
CA THR A 20 -9.31 -15.64 -7.15
C THR A 20 -10.79 -16.01 -7.37
N LYS A 21 -11.67 -15.03 -7.30
CA LYS A 21 -13.13 -15.23 -7.45
C LYS A 21 -13.72 -14.44 -8.62
N HIS A 22 -12.90 -13.74 -9.38
CA HIS A 22 -13.29 -12.89 -10.50
C HIS A 22 -14.51 -11.99 -10.20
N ALA A 23 -14.58 -11.45 -8.97
CA ALA A 23 -15.73 -10.67 -8.52
C ALA A 23 -15.29 -9.54 -7.57
N TYR A 24 -16.09 -8.45 -7.55
CA TYR A 24 -15.92 -7.41 -6.57
C TYR A 24 -16.48 -7.83 -5.21
N LYS A 25 -15.72 -7.61 -4.16
CA LYS A 25 -16.13 -7.89 -2.77
C LYS A 25 -15.68 -6.76 -1.85
N PHE A 26 -16.41 -6.59 -0.74
CA PHE A 26 -15.98 -5.65 0.28
C PHE A 26 -14.75 -6.18 1.02
N GLY A 27 -13.72 -5.36 1.12
CA GLY A 27 -12.47 -5.72 1.76
C GLY A 27 -11.42 -4.62 1.64
N PHE A 28 -10.16 -5.01 1.80
CA PHE A 28 -9.00 -4.15 1.63
C PHE A 28 -7.94 -4.87 0.81
N ARG A 29 -7.13 -4.12 0.08
CA ARG A 29 -5.87 -4.60 -0.45
C ARG A 29 -4.77 -4.28 0.56
N MET A 30 -3.94 -5.25 0.90
CA MET A 30 -2.81 -5.02 1.79
C MET A 30 -1.54 -4.85 0.98
N LEU A 31 -0.90 -3.72 1.16
CA LEU A 31 0.43 -3.43 0.63
C LEU A 31 1.44 -3.55 1.77
N THR A 32 2.42 -4.42 1.61
CA THR A 32 3.47 -4.64 2.60
C THR A 32 4.83 -4.34 1.97
N LEU A 33 5.61 -3.51 2.63
CA LEU A 33 7.03 -3.35 2.38
C LEU A 33 7.80 -4.32 3.26
N GLY A 34 8.58 -5.21 2.67
CA GLY A 34 9.47 -6.13 3.35
C GLY A 34 10.92 -5.85 3.01
N TRP A 35 11.81 -6.22 3.91
CA TRP A 35 13.25 -6.23 3.71
C TRP A 35 13.76 -7.68 3.73
N SER A 36 14.72 -7.99 2.87
CA SER A 36 15.33 -9.31 2.82
C SER A 36 16.83 -9.22 2.51
N ASP A 37 17.61 -10.08 3.16
CA ASP A 37 19.04 -10.26 2.94
C ASP A 37 19.36 -11.62 2.30
N ARG A 38 18.40 -12.28 1.65
CA ARG A 38 18.38 -13.63 1.09
C ARG A 38 18.10 -14.73 2.13
N ASN A 39 18.52 -14.58 3.37
CA ASN A 39 18.33 -15.59 4.42
C ASN A 39 17.11 -15.26 5.29
N THR A 40 16.86 -13.98 5.50
CA THR A 40 15.80 -13.48 6.37
C THR A 40 14.85 -12.59 5.60
N PHE A 41 13.57 -12.69 5.90
CA PHE A 41 12.56 -11.74 5.44
C PHE A 41 11.94 -11.04 6.66
N LEU A 42 11.94 -9.71 6.62
CA LEU A 42 11.40 -8.88 7.69
C LEU A 42 10.33 -7.92 7.12
N PRO A 43 9.06 -8.01 7.55
CA PRO A 43 8.07 -7.02 7.18
C PRO A 43 8.39 -5.69 7.89
N VAL A 44 8.59 -4.64 7.09
CA VAL A 44 8.97 -3.30 7.59
C VAL A 44 7.74 -2.46 7.88
N SER A 45 6.79 -2.45 6.96
CA SER A 45 5.56 -1.66 7.08
C SER A 45 4.45 -2.22 6.22
N SER A 46 3.21 -2.10 6.68
CA SER A 46 2.03 -2.53 5.94
C SER A 46 0.95 -1.46 5.97
N VAL A 47 0.22 -1.32 4.86
CA VAL A 47 -0.92 -0.42 4.72
C VAL A 47 -2.09 -1.17 4.12
N LEU A 48 -3.25 -1.03 4.73
CA LEU A 48 -4.52 -1.48 4.15
C LEU A 48 -5.04 -0.40 3.21
N LEU A 49 -5.11 -0.70 1.92
CA LEU A 49 -5.57 0.21 0.89
C LEU A 49 -7.08 0.08 0.67
N SER A 50 -7.73 1.22 0.69
CA SER A 50 -9.14 1.43 0.34
C SER A 50 -9.23 2.12 -1.04
N THR A 51 -10.21 2.99 -1.22
CA THR A 51 -10.40 3.81 -2.41
C THR A 51 -10.73 5.24 -2.01
N ASP A 52 -10.33 6.20 -2.83
CA ASP A 52 -10.74 7.60 -2.74
C ASP A 52 -12.17 7.83 -3.24
N ASP A 53 -12.69 6.93 -4.09
CA ASP A 53 -14.05 6.99 -4.59
C ASP A 53 -15.06 6.60 -3.50
N LYS A 54 -15.81 7.59 -3.01
CA LYS A 54 -16.84 7.38 -1.97
C LYS A 54 -17.95 6.41 -2.40
N LYS A 55 -18.27 6.31 -3.71
CA LYS A 55 -19.27 5.39 -4.22
C LYS A 55 -18.87 3.91 -4.04
N ASN A 56 -17.57 3.65 -4.03
CA ASN A 56 -17.01 2.31 -3.85
C ASN A 56 -16.67 2.00 -2.39
N ARG A 57 -16.91 2.93 -1.46
CA ARG A 57 -16.76 2.70 -0.03
C ARG A 57 -18.08 2.25 0.58
N GLY A 58 -18.04 1.20 1.40
CA GLY A 58 -19.20 0.71 2.15
C GLY A 58 -19.42 1.46 3.46
N ASN A 59 -18.34 1.91 4.09
CA ASN A 59 -18.36 2.64 5.35
C ASN A 59 -17.37 3.79 5.32
N GLU A 60 -17.76 4.92 5.91
CA GLU A 60 -16.87 6.07 6.06
C GLU A 60 -16.08 6.01 7.38
N ALA A 61 -15.02 6.81 7.45
CA ALA A 61 -14.23 6.95 8.65
C ALA A 61 -14.91 7.88 9.66
N ASN A 62 -14.87 7.52 10.94
CA ASN A 62 -15.32 8.40 12.01
C ASN A 62 -14.38 9.61 12.13
N ALA A 63 -14.91 10.73 12.63
CA ALA A 63 -14.12 11.91 12.94
C ALA A 63 -13.04 11.59 13.99
N VAL A 64 -11.81 12.02 13.73
CA VAL A 64 -10.65 11.77 14.57
C VAL A 64 -9.73 12.96 14.54
N ASP A 65 -9.05 13.21 15.66
CA ASP A 65 -7.99 14.22 15.71
C ASP A 65 -6.95 14.00 14.60
N LYS A 66 -6.68 15.06 13.84
CA LYS A 66 -5.71 15.05 12.72
C LYS A 66 -4.28 14.72 13.17
N ARG A 67 -3.95 14.91 14.45
CA ARG A 67 -2.66 14.56 15.04
C ARG A 67 -2.52 13.06 15.31
N ALA A 68 -3.62 12.33 15.42
CA ALA A 68 -3.62 10.92 15.75
C ALA A 68 -2.99 10.07 14.64
N VAL A 69 -2.24 9.04 15.01
CA VAL A 69 -1.63 8.07 14.08
C VAL A 69 -2.68 7.42 13.19
N ARG A 70 -3.84 7.09 13.75
CA ARG A 70 -4.96 6.51 13.00
C ARG A 70 -5.47 7.43 11.89
N TYR A 71 -5.48 8.75 12.09
CA TYR A 71 -5.83 9.70 11.03
C TYR A 71 -4.84 9.62 9.85
N LYS A 72 -3.55 9.65 10.16
CA LYS A 72 -2.49 9.52 9.14
C LYS A 72 -2.59 8.21 8.36
N ARG A 73 -2.88 7.09 9.03
CA ARG A 73 -3.09 5.78 8.39
C ARG A 73 -4.31 5.78 7.47
N ARG A 74 -5.41 6.42 7.87
CA ARG A 74 -6.60 6.58 7.02
C ARG A 74 -6.31 7.40 5.77
N GLN A 75 -5.53 8.47 5.90
CA GLN A 75 -5.09 9.26 4.75
C GLN A 75 -4.23 8.46 3.78
N LEU A 76 -3.39 7.56 4.27
CA LEU A 76 -2.65 6.62 3.41
C LEU A 76 -3.58 5.61 2.73
N ALA A 77 -4.58 5.10 3.44
CA ALA A 77 -5.49 4.08 2.94
C ALA A 77 -6.31 4.52 1.71
N ILE A 78 -6.62 5.82 1.58
CA ILE A 78 -7.39 6.36 0.44
C ILE A 78 -6.51 6.82 -0.72
N GLN A 79 -5.19 6.72 -0.61
CA GLN A 79 -4.26 7.11 -1.68
C GLN A 79 -4.05 5.97 -2.68
N LYS A 80 -3.60 6.33 -3.88
CA LYS A 80 -3.19 5.35 -4.88
C LYS A 80 -1.99 4.53 -4.37
N GLY A 81 -1.99 3.23 -4.64
CA GLY A 81 -0.91 2.32 -4.20
C GLY A 81 0.49 2.78 -4.62
N THR A 82 0.63 3.34 -5.81
CA THR A 82 1.91 3.92 -6.30
C THR A 82 2.43 5.05 -5.42
N ALA A 83 1.55 5.95 -4.97
CA ALA A 83 1.93 7.03 -4.06
C ALA A 83 2.28 6.51 -2.66
N VAL A 84 1.56 5.48 -2.19
CA VAL A 84 1.82 4.86 -0.89
C VAL A 84 3.18 4.16 -0.89
N ILE A 85 3.54 3.43 -1.94
CA ILE A 85 4.87 2.80 -2.07
C ILE A 85 5.99 3.83 -1.88
N LEU A 86 5.92 4.96 -2.58
CA LEU A 86 6.95 6.01 -2.46
C LEU A 86 7.08 6.54 -1.03
N LYS A 87 5.95 6.67 -0.32
CA LYS A 87 5.98 7.09 1.10
C LYS A 87 6.62 6.04 1.99
N LEU A 88 6.29 4.76 1.79
CA LEU A 88 6.88 3.66 2.55
C LEU A 88 8.40 3.55 2.29
N LEU A 89 8.83 3.69 1.04
CA LEU A 89 10.25 3.68 0.69
C LEU A 89 11.02 4.85 1.29
N LYS A 90 10.44 6.05 1.30
CA LYS A 90 11.03 7.21 1.99
C LYS A 90 11.16 6.98 3.49
N GLN A 91 10.18 6.34 4.13
CA GLN A 91 10.24 5.98 5.54
C GLN A 91 11.34 4.94 5.81
N ALA A 92 11.44 3.90 4.98
CA ALA A 92 12.50 2.89 5.09
C ALA A 92 13.90 3.51 4.90
N LYS A 93 14.06 4.46 3.97
CA LYS A 93 15.31 5.17 3.76
C LYS A 93 15.71 6.00 4.99
N ARG A 94 14.76 6.71 5.59
CA ARG A 94 14.98 7.48 6.84
C ARG A 94 15.31 6.59 8.03
N ALA A 95 14.75 5.37 8.07
CA ALA A 95 15.03 4.37 9.09
C ALA A 95 16.34 3.60 8.83
N GLU A 96 17.10 3.98 7.78
CA GLU A 96 18.40 3.44 7.43
C GLU A 96 18.43 1.92 7.21
N PHE A 97 17.35 1.35 6.67
CA PHE A 97 17.35 -0.06 6.25
C PHE A 97 18.43 -0.29 5.18
N PRO A 98 19.32 -1.28 5.38
CA PRO A 98 20.42 -1.55 4.46
C PRO A 98 19.91 -2.26 3.20
N ALA A 99 19.44 -1.49 2.23
CA ALA A 99 18.97 -1.99 0.96
C ALA A 99 19.41 -1.09 -0.19
N LYS A 100 19.84 -1.69 -1.29
CA LYS A 100 20.19 -1.01 -2.53
C LYS A 100 19.07 -1.11 -3.56
N TYR A 101 18.39 -2.25 -3.60
CA TYR A 101 17.41 -2.57 -4.61
C TYR A 101 16.00 -2.60 -4.03
N VAL A 102 15.02 -2.16 -4.84
CA VAL A 102 13.60 -2.38 -4.62
C VAL A 102 13.09 -3.35 -5.67
N VAL A 103 12.43 -4.41 -5.22
CA VAL A 103 11.84 -5.45 -6.09
C VAL A 103 10.32 -5.38 -5.99
N PHE A 104 9.64 -5.34 -7.11
CA PHE A 104 8.17 -5.41 -7.18
C PHE A 104 7.71 -6.02 -8.51
N ASP A 105 6.44 -6.37 -8.55
CA ASP A 105 5.82 -6.93 -9.75
C ASP A 105 5.46 -5.83 -10.78
N ASN A 106 4.90 -6.24 -11.91
CA ASN A 106 4.58 -5.36 -13.03
C ASN A 106 3.50 -4.31 -12.74
N TRP A 107 2.74 -4.43 -11.62
CA TRP A 107 1.70 -3.48 -11.24
C TRP A 107 2.23 -2.08 -10.95
N PHE A 108 3.49 -1.98 -10.54
CA PHE A 108 4.15 -0.74 -10.14
C PHE A 108 5.28 -0.33 -11.09
N SER A 109 5.47 -1.05 -12.20
CA SER A 109 6.59 -0.86 -13.14
C SER A 109 6.38 0.25 -14.17
N SER A 110 5.55 1.26 -13.87
CA SER A 110 5.45 2.43 -14.74
C SER A 110 6.75 3.24 -14.76
N PRO A 111 7.14 3.84 -15.90
CA PRO A 111 8.35 4.66 -15.99
C PRO A 111 8.43 5.75 -14.94
N SER A 112 7.30 6.41 -14.65
CA SER A 112 7.22 7.46 -13.62
C SER A 112 7.47 6.92 -12.21
N SER A 113 6.96 5.72 -11.89
CA SER A 113 7.21 5.08 -10.59
C SER A 113 8.67 4.68 -10.43
N ILE A 114 9.27 4.11 -11.47
CA ILE A 114 10.69 3.73 -11.49
C ILE A 114 11.58 4.95 -11.29
N HIS A 115 11.31 6.04 -12.02
CA HIS A 115 12.06 7.29 -11.87
C HIS A 115 11.97 7.83 -10.43
N ALA A 116 10.77 7.92 -9.88
CA ALA A 116 10.55 8.42 -8.52
C ALA A 116 11.25 7.57 -7.44
N ILE A 117 11.32 6.23 -7.64
CA ILE A 117 12.05 5.34 -6.72
C ILE A 117 13.57 5.58 -6.82
N LYS A 118 14.10 5.80 -8.02
CA LYS A 118 15.51 6.15 -8.23
C LYS A 118 15.87 7.48 -7.57
N GLU A 119 15.00 8.47 -7.62
CA GLU A 119 15.21 9.75 -6.93
C GLU A 119 15.29 9.60 -5.40
N ILE A 120 14.63 8.59 -4.82
CA ILE A 120 14.77 8.26 -3.39
C ILE A 120 16.14 7.65 -3.08
N GLY A 121 16.84 7.13 -4.09
CA GLY A 121 18.15 6.53 -3.97
C GLY A 121 18.16 5.01 -3.93
N TYR A 122 17.16 4.36 -4.53
CA TYR A 122 17.12 2.92 -4.74
C TYR A 122 17.24 2.57 -6.23
N ASP A 123 17.90 1.46 -6.53
CA ASP A 123 17.80 0.81 -7.84
C ASP A 123 16.55 -0.07 -7.89
N VAL A 124 16.02 -0.28 -9.09
CA VAL A 124 14.75 -1.00 -9.28
C VAL A 124 14.99 -2.31 -10.04
N ILE A 125 14.41 -3.38 -9.53
CA ILE A 125 14.28 -4.66 -10.23
C ILE A 125 12.78 -4.93 -10.36
N ALA A 126 12.27 -4.91 -11.58
CA ALA A 126 10.86 -5.12 -11.86
C ALA A 126 10.65 -5.85 -13.18
N THR A 127 9.57 -6.62 -13.27
CA THR A 127 9.11 -7.19 -14.52
C THR A 127 8.46 -6.10 -15.36
N VAL A 128 8.91 -5.91 -16.58
CA VAL A 128 8.31 -4.96 -17.54
C VAL A 128 7.31 -5.71 -18.41
N LYS A 129 6.16 -5.10 -18.70
CA LYS A 129 5.18 -5.61 -19.65
C LYS A 129 5.59 -5.26 -21.09
#